data_7a1e630a37111bddf4577dedd63d32b5
#
_entry.id   7a1e630a37111bddf4577dedd63d32b5
#
_cell.length_a   1.000
_cell.length_b   1.000
_cell.length_c   1.000
_cell.angle_alpha   90.00
_cell.angle_beta   90.00
_cell.angle_gamma   90.00
#
_symmetry.space_group_name_H-M   'P 1'
#
loop_
_entity.id
_entity.type
_entity.pdbx_description
1 polymer ?
#
loop_
_entity_poly.entity_id
_entity_poly.type
_entity_poly.pdbx_seq_one_letter_code
_entity_poly.pdbx_strand_id
1 'polypeptide(L)'
;QLISLFLHEGGESGDIMQTLKYGEQYLGWILIGLLPFALSQVYSGTLRETGETIVPMIAGVAAVFVNLIFNYLLIYGSFGFPKLGVEGAAIATVLSRYVELGIITVWSHTHTDKVPYIKGVYRTLKIPKELTQQIVAKGLPLILNEALWAFGIAILNQCYSTRGLAAVAGINISSTITNLFNVVFIAMGSALAIIVGQLLGAGKLKEAKETDTKLIFASVASCFVIGTIMAIVAPLFPHLYNTTDEVKELATFFIIFSAFMMPFNAFLHSAYFTLR
;
A
#
# COMPACT_ATOMS: atom_id res chain seq x y z
N GLN A 1 -9.80 22.70 2.36
CA GLN A 1 -8.81 23.33 1.46
C GLN A 1 -8.11 22.34 0.52
N LEU A 2 -7.55 21.18 1.00
CA LEU A 2 -6.89 20.21 0.10
C LEU A 2 -7.86 19.54 -0.88
N ILE A 3 -9.04 19.13 -0.43
CA ILE A 3 -10.05 18.51 -1.29
C ILE A 3 -10.58 19.48 -2.33
N SER A 4 -10.75 20.76 -1.99
CA SER A 4 -11.24 21.78 -2.92
C SER A 4 -10.29 22.05 -4.08
N LEU A 5 -8.99 21.73 -3.96
CA LEU A 5 -8.02 21.86 -5.06
C LEU A 5 -8.25 20.85 -6.19
N PHE A 6 -8.94 19.73 -5.90
CA PHE A 6 -9.25 18.68 -6.90
C PHE A 6 -10.69 18.75 -7.45
N LEU A 7 -11.54 19.63 -6.87
CA LEU A 7 -12.89 19.85 -7.33
C LEU A 7 -12.90 21.02 -8.29
N HIS A 8 -12.93 20.77 -9.60
CA HIS A 8 -13.05 21.80 -10.63
C HIS A 8 -14.49 21.83 -11.16
N GLU A 9 -15.02 23.04 -11.38
CA GLU A 9 -16.30 23.28 -12.05
C GLU A 9 -16.19 22.86 -13.53
N GLY A 10 -16.55 21.64 -13.86
CA GLY A 10 -16.45 21.21 -15.26
C GLY A 10 -16.93 19.80 -15.60
N GLY A 11 -17.45 19.03 -14.67
CA GLY A 11 -18.00 17.70 -14.93
C GLY A 11 -19.35 17.54 -14.24
N GLU A 12 -20.30 16.95 -14.98
CA GLU A 12 -21.68 16.63 -14.62
C GLU A 12 -22.08 16.85 -13.16
N SER A 13 -23.09 17.68 -12.99
CA SER A 13 -23.78 18.19 -11.80
C SER A 13 -23.92 17.20 -10.62
N GLY A 14 -22.83 16.88 -9.95
CA GLY A 14 -22.82 16.43 -8.58
C GLY A 14 -22.65 17.66 -7.67
N ASP A 15 -23.43 17.76 -6.62
CA ASP A 15 -23.29 18.84 -5.64
C ASP A 15 -21.88 18.84 -5.04
N ILE A 16 -21.01 19.74 -5.54
CA ILE A 16 -19.62 19.91 -5.11
C ILE A 16 -19.55 20.09 -3.59
N MET A 17 -20.52 20.79 -3.00
CA MET A 17 -20.60 21.01 -1.58
C MET A 17 -20.86 19.70 -0.84
N GLN A 18 -21.70 18.82 -1.37
CA GLN A 18 -21.99 17.52 -0.80
C GLN A 18 -20.79 16.58 -0.90
N THR A 19 -20.09 16.58 -2.03
CA THR A 19 -18.84 15.84 -2.25
C THR A 19 -17.75 16.30 -1.30
N LEU A 20 -17.58 17.58 -1.09
CA LEU A 20 -16.64 18.16 -0.13
C LEU A 20 -16.96 17.68 1.30
N LYS A 21 -18.24 17.75 1.69
CA LYS A 21 -18.71 17.30 3.02
C LYS A 21 -18.40 15.82 3.26
N TYR A 22 -18.72 14.95 2.30
CA TYR A 22 -18.39 13.52 2.41
C TYR A 22 -16.89 13.27 2.47
N GLY A 23 -16.09 14.02 1.70
CA GLY A 23 -14.65 13.94 1.73
C GLY A 23 -14.06 14.36 3.08
N GLU A 24 -14.59 15.41 3.70
CA GLU A 24 -14.17 15.87 5.04
C GLU A 24 -14.53 14.84 6.13
N GLN A 25 -15.74 14.29 6.09
CA GLN A 25 -16.16 13.23 7.02
C GLN A 25 -15.28 11.99 6.88
N TYR A 26 -15.03 11.53 5.65
CA TYR A 26 -14.17 10.39 5.38
C TYR A 26 -12.75 10.61 5.91
N LEU A 27 -12.13 11.76 5.60
CA LEU A 27 -10.79 12.09 6.07
C LEU A 27 -10.71 12.20 7.59
N GLY A 28 -11.74 12.76 8.24
CA GLY A 28 -11.81 12.84 9.69
C GLY A 28 -11.70 11.46 10.36
N TRP A 29 -12.42 10.47 9.86
CA TRP A 29 -12.33 9.09 10.35
C TRP A 29 -10.98 8.46 10.02
N ILE A 30 -10.47 8.60 8.81
CA ILE A 30 -9.17 8.03 8.41
C ILE A 30 -8.02 8.58 9.25
N LEU A 31 -8.04 9.86 9.65
CA LEU A 31 -7.04 10.43 10.55
C LEU A 31 -6.97 9.69 11.89
N ILE A 32 -8.12 9.26 12.43
CA ILE A 32 -8.15 8.43 13.65
C ILE A 32 -7.49 7.07 13.41
N GLY A 33 -7.67 6.51 12.20
CA GLY A 33 -7.08 5.24 11.79
C GLY A 33 -5.59 5.27 11.51
N LEU A 34 -4.98 6.46 11.33
CA LEU A 34 -3.54 6.55 11.05
C LEU A 34 -2.67 6.07 12.21
N LEU A 35 -3.07 6.34 13.45
CA LEU A 35 -2.31 5.89 14.63
C LEU A 35 -2.26 4.36 14.73
N PRO A 36 -3.39 3.63 14.76
CA PRO A 36 -3.34 2.17 14.78
C PRO A 36 -2.65 1.59 13.53
N PHE A 37 -2.80 2.20 12.37
CA PHE A 37 -2.08 1.79 11.16
C PHE A 37 -0.56 1.92 11.33
N ALA A 38 -0.06 3.08 11.79
CA ALA A 38 1.36 3.30 12.01
C ALA A 38 1.94 2.30 13.02
N LEU A 39 1.24 2.08 14.14
CA LEU A 39 1.65 1.11 15.15
C LEU A 39 1.65 -0.31 14.63
N SER A 40 0.62 -0.72 13.86
CA SER A 40 0.59 -2.07 13.27
C SER A 40 1.74 -2.28 12.28
N GLN A 41 2.12 -1.25 11.49
CA GLN A 41 3.28 -1.34 10.59
C GLN A 41 4.60 -1.52 11.34
N VAL A 42 4.81 -0.80 12.46
CA VAL A 42 6.01 -0.95 13.28
C VAL A 42 6.10 -2.36 13.87
N TYR A 43 5.02 -2.85 14.49
CA TYR A 43 4.99 -4.21 15.04
C TYR A 43 5.16 -5.28 13.96
N SER A 44 4.43 -5.16 12.85
CA SER A 44 4.53 -6.11 11.71
C SER A 44 5.93 -6.11 11.10
N GLY A 45 6.52 -4.92 10.92
CA GLY A 45 7.89 -4.79 10.43
C GLY A 45 8.88 -5.51 11.34
N THR A 46 8.84 -5.21 12.64
CA THR A 46 9.73 -5.84 13.64
C THR A 46 9.57 -7.36 13.69
N LEU A 47 8.33 -7.88 13.63
CA LEU A 47 8.08 -9.33 13.59
C LEU A 47 8.66 -9.96 12.32
N ARG A 48 8.47 -9.35 11.15
CA ARG A 48 9.01 -9.85 9.88
C ARG A 48 10.55 -9.87 9.89
N GLU A 49 11.17 -8.79 10.37
CA GLU A 49 12.63 -8.66 10.50
C GLU A 49 13.22 -9.76 11.42
N THR A 50 12.49 -10.17 12.43
CA THR A 50 12.90 -11.23 13.38
C THR A 50 12.49 -12.64 12.96
N GLY A 51 11.89 -12.79 11.77
CA GLY A 51 11.53 -14.09 11.18
C GLY A 51 10.10 -14.54 11.42
N GLU A 52 9.31 -13.84 12.25
CA GLU A 52 7.90 -14.15 12.52
C GLU A 52 6.99 -13.50 11.45
N THR A 53 6.84 -14.15 10.31
CA THR A 53 6.07 -13.62 9.17
C THR A 53 4.59 -14.03 9.17
N ILE A 54 4.26 -15.15 9.84
CA ILE A 54 2.90 -15.73 9.82
C ILE A 54 1.92 -14.86 10.59
N VAL A 55 2.33 -14.30 11.72
CA VAL A 55 1.44 -13.49 12.57
C VAL A 55 0.98 -12.20 11.88
N PRO A 56 1.87 -11.38 11.30
CA PRO A 56 1.46 -10.24 10.49
C PRO A 56 0.56 -10.62 9.31
N MET A 57 0.81 -11.76 8.68
CA MET A 57 -0.03 -12.26 7.60
C MET A 57 -1.45 -12.57 8.08
N ILE A 58 -1.60 -13.33 9.17
CA ILE A 58 -2.91 -13.66 9.74
C ILE A 58 -3.65 -12.40 10.17
N ALA A 59 -2.96 -11.46 10.82
CA ALA A 59 -3.56 -10.20 11.25
C ALA A 59 -4.05 -9.36 10.04
N GLY A 60 -3.27 -9.28 8.97
CA GLY A 60 -3.66 -8.61 7.73
C GLY A 60 -4.87 -9.27 7.08
N VAL A 61 -4.88 -10.60 6.97
CA VAL A 61 -6.04 -11.34 6.42
C VAL A 61 -7.29 -11.10 7.27
N ALA A 62 -7.18 -11.18 8.59
CA ALA A 62 -8.30 -10.91 9.50
C ALA A 62 -8.82 -9.47 9.34
N ALA A 63 -7.91 -8.49 9.20
CA ALA A 63 -8.29 -7.09 8.96
C ALA A 63 -9.05 -6.91 7.64
N VAL A 64 -8.68 -7.63 6.57
CA VAL A 64 -9.42 -7.61 5.29
C VAL A 64 -10.82 -8.16 5.45
N PHE A 65 -11.01 -9.28 6.15
CA PHE A 65 -12.34 -9.83 6.41
C PHE A 65 -13.20 -8.90 7.26
N VAL A 66 -12.63 -8.32 8.32
CA VAL A 66 -13.32 -7.33 9.16
C VAL A 66 -13.72 -6.12 8.32
N ASN A 67 -12.83 -5.59 7.51
CA ASN A 67 -13.10 -4.47 6.61
C ASN A 67 -14.25 -4.80 5.65
N LEU A 68 -14.22 -5.96 5.01
CA LEU A 68 -15.26 -6.41 4.08
C LEU A 68 -16.64 -6.52 4.75
N ILE A 69 -16.70 -7.17 5.91
CA ILE A 69 -17.94 -7.38 6.66
C ILE A 69 -18.52 -6.03 7.11
N PHE A 70 -17.71 -5.18 7.75
CA PHE A 70 -18.20 -3.89 8.23
C PHE A 70 -18.50 -2.91 7.11
N ASN A 71 -17.80 -2.96 5.98
CA ASN A 71 -18.18 -2.22 4.78
C ASN A 71 -19.60 -2.60 4.34
N TYR A 72 -19.89 -3.89 4.23
CA TYR A 72 -21.22 -4.34 3.85
C TYR A 72 -22.30 -3.89 4.86
N LEU A 73 -22.03 -4.03 6.15
CA LEU A 73 -22.98 -3.66 7.21
C LEU A 73 -23.25 -2.15 7.27
N LEU A 74 -22.18 -1.34 7.22
CA LEU A 74 -22.28 0.10 7.46
C LEU A 74 -22.60 0.92 6.20
N ILE A 75 -22.18 0.46 5.01
CA ILE A 75 -22.55 1.15 3.77
C ILE A 75 -24.01 0.95 3.43
N TYR A 76 -24.50 -0.29 3.53
CA TYR A 76 -25.86 -0.64 3.12
C TYR A 76 -26.88 -0.61 4.26
N GLY A 77 -26.44 -0.59 5.52
CA GLY A 77 -27.34 -0.63 6.68
C GLY A 77 -28.00 -1.99 6.89
N SER A 78 -27.27 -3.09 6.55
CA SER A 78 -27.80 -4.44 6.66
C SER A 78 -27.85 -4.91 8.12
N PHE A 79 -28.74 -5.84 8.45
CA PHE A 79 -28.90 -6.45 9.79
C PHE A 79 -29.18 -5.45 10.93
N GLY A 80 -29.80 -4.32 10.64
CA GLY A 80 -30.16 -3.31 11.66
C GLY A 80 -29.06 -2.29 11.95
N PHE A 81 -27.95 -2.33 11.23
CA PHE A 81 -26.92 -1.29 11.29
C PHE A 81 -27.39 -0.01 10.58
N PRO A 82 -26.90 1.18 11.01
CA PRO A 82 -27.23 2.43 10.33
C PRO A 82 -26.61 2.47 8.94
N LYS A 83 -27.34 2.97 7.95
CA LYS A 83 -26.85 3.19 6.59
C LYS A 83 -26.03 4.47 6.54
N LEU A 84 -24.71 4.35 6.65
CA LEU A 84 -23.77 5.48 6.72
C LEU A 84 -23.08 5.80 5.38
N GLY A 85 -23.24 4.94 4.36
CA GLY A 85 -22.62 5.18 3.05
C GLY A 85 -21.11 5.36 3.11
N VAL A 86 -20.60 6.50 2.63
CA VAL A 86 -19.14 6.82 2.57
C VAL A 86 -18.51 6.87 3.96
N GLU A 87 -19.22 7.42 4.96
CA GLU A 87 -18.75 7.46 6.34
C GLU A 87 -18.61 6.04 6.91
N GLY A 88 -19.55 5.15 6.60
CA GLY A 88 -19.52 3.73 6.98
C GLY A 88 -18.28 3.02 6.44
N ALA A 89 -17.85 3.33 5.20
CA ALA A 89 -16.62 2.78 4.62
C ALA A 89 -15.37 3.24 5.38
N ALA A 90 -15.32 4.51 5.79
CA ALA A 90 -14.22 5.03 6.59
C ALA A 90 -14.13 4.35 7.95
N ILE A 91 -15.27 4.23 8.65
CA ILE A 91 -15.36 3.55 9.95
C ILE A 91 -14.92 2.08 9.84
N ALA A 92 -15.40 1.35 8.83
CA ALA A 92 -15.00 -0.04 8.59
C ALA A 92 -13.48 -0.17 8.39
N THR A 93 -12.88 0.76 7.68
CA THR A 93 -11.42 0.81 7.47
C THR A 93 -10.70 1.05 8.80
N VAL A 94 -11.13 2.02 9.59
CA VAL A 94 -10.52 2.30 10.90
C VAL A 94 -10.64 1.10 11.85
N LEU A 95 -11.82 0.47 11.93
CA LEU A 95 -12.04 -0.73 12.75
C LEU A 95 -11.10 -1.86 12.35
N SER A 96 -10.93 -2.10 11.04
CA SER A 96 -10.02 -3.14 10.57
C SER A 96 -8.57 -2.90 11.00
N ARG A 97 -8.12 -1.62 11.04
CA ARG A 97 -6.78 -1.26 11.54
C ARG A 97 -6.63 -1.50 13.04
N TYR A 98 -7.66 -1.22 13.83
CA TYR A 98 -7.64 -1.56 15.26
C TYR A 98 -7.61 -3.06 15.51
N VAL A 99 -8.34 -3.85 14.72
CA VAL A 99 -8.30 -5.32 14.82
C VAL A 99 -6.93 -5.85 14.44
N GLU A 100 -6.33 -5.36 13.35
CA GLU A 100 -4.97 -5.72 12.93
C GLU A 100 -3.97 -5.45 14.06
N LEU A 101 -3.96 -4.22 14.58
CA LEU A 101 -3.10 -3.83 15.70
C LEU A 101 -3.36 -4.69 16.93
N GLY A 102 -4.61 -4.96 17.27
CA GLY A 102 -4.99 -5.78 18.42
C GLY A 102 -4.43 -7.19 18.33
N ILE A 103 -4.59 -7.86 17.18
CA ILE A 103 -4.07 -9.22 16.97
C ILE A 103 -2.54 -9.24 17.14
N ILE A 104 -1.83 -8.31 16.48
CA ILE A 104 -0.37 -8.28 16.50
C ILE A 104 0.16 -7.96 17.89
N THR A 105 -0.40 -6.95 18.57
CA THR A 105 0.06 -6.54 19.89
C THR A 105 -0.24 -7.61 20.95
N VAL A 106 -1.46 -8.15 20.97
CA VAL A 106 -1.81 -9.23 21.92
C VAL A 106 -0.90 -10.43 21.72
N TRP A 107 -0.72 -10.86 20.47
CA TRP A 107 0.18 -12.00 20.20
C TRP A 107 1.62 -11.72 20.66
N SER A 108 2.16 -10.56 20.30
CA SER A 108 3.54 -10.19 20.65
C SER A 108 3.78 -10.14 22.16
N HIS A 109 2.82 -9.64 22.92
CA HIS A 109 2.94 -9.53 24.38
C HIS A 109 2.64 -10.85 25.12
N THR A 110 1.93 -11.79 24.50
CA THR A 110 1.67 -13.11 25.09
C THR A 110 2.77 -14.13 24.76
N HIS A 111 3.51 -13.94 23.64
CA HIS A 111 4.57 -14.86 23.19
C HIS A 111 5.96 -14.24 23.36
N THR A 112 6.23 -13.70 24.54
CA THR A 112 7.51 -13.05 24.85
C THR A 112 8.73 -13.99 24.88
N ASP A 113 8.52 -15.27 24.83
CA ASP A 113 9.53 -16.31 24.62
C ASP A 113 10.06 -16.31 23.18
N LYS A 114 9.20 -16.08 22.20
CA LYS A 114 9.56 -15.96 20.78
C LYS A 114 10.08 -14.56 20.41
N VAL A 115 9.58 -13.53 21.09
CA VAL A 115 9.91 -12.11 20.84
C VAL A 115 10.43 -11.44 22.11
N PRO A 116 11.62 -11.86 22.60
CA PRO A 116 12.15 -11.44 23.91
C PRO A 116 12.44 -9.94 24.01
N TYR A 117 12.63 -9.27 22.89
CA TYR A 117 12.86 -7.81 22.82
C TYR A 117 11.65 -6.98 23.26
N ILE A 118 10.44 -7.56 23.30
CA ILE A 118 9.24 -6.88 23.78
C ILE A 118 9.18 -6.79 25.31
N LYS A 119 9.95 -7.65 26.03
CA LYS A 119 9.94 -7.63 27.50
C LYS A 119 10.41 -6.28 28.03
N GLY A 120 9.50 -5.53 28.61
CA GLY A 120 9.81 -4.28 29.29
C GLY A 120 9.95 -3.05 28.38
N VAL A 121 9.58 -3.14 27.09
CA VAL A 121 9.62 -2.01 26.14
C VAL A 121 8.91 -0.76 26.68
N TYR A 122 7.80 -0.93 27.38
CA TYR A 122 7.02 0.19 27.93
C TYR A 122 7.37 0.59 29.36
N ARG A 123 8.45 0.04 29.96
CA ARG A 123 8.88 0.44 31.31
C ARG A 123 9.44 1.85 31.34
N THR A 124 9.99 2.32 30.25
CA THR A 124 10.48 3.68 30.10
C THR A 124 10.21 4.20 28.70
N LEU A 125 9.67 5.41 28.60
CA LEU A 125 9.49 6.12 27.32
C LEU A 125 10.69 7.02 27.00
N LYS A 126 11.78 6.94 27.78
CA LYS A 126 13.00 7.72 27.52
C LYS A 126 13.79 7.01 26.41
N ILE A 127 13.83 7.63 25.24
CA ILE A 127 14.64 7.19 24.12
C ILE A 127 16.02 7.86 24.22
N PRO A 128 17.13 7.11 24.20
CA PRO A 128 18.48 7.70 24.17
C PRO A 128 18.64 8.66 22.99
N LYS A 129 19.25 9.82 23.24
CA LYS A 129 19.42 10.86 22.21
C LYS A 129 20.24 10.36 21.02
N GLU A 130 21.26 9.55 21.28
CA GLU A 130 22.09 8.94 20.22
C GLU A 130 21.27 8.03 19.30
N LEU A 131 20.38 7.22 19.86
CA LEU A 131 19.50 6.34 19.08
C LEU A 131 18.52 7.17 18.24
N THR A 132 17.93 8.23 18.83
CA THR A 132 17.05 9.14 18.08
C THR A 132 17.79 9.80 16.91
N GLN A 133 19.02 10.27 17.13
CA GLN A 133 19.83 10.87 16.07
C GLN A 133 20.16 9.88 14.95
N GLN A 134 20.49 8.64 15.29
CA GLN A 134 20.75 7.59 14.29
C GLN A 134 19.51 7.27 13.47
N ILE A 135 18.34 7.14 14.12
CA ILE A 135 17.06 6.88 13.44
C ILE A 135 16.71 8.03 12.50
N VAL A 136 16.83 9.28 12.96
CA VAL A 136 16.53 10.45 12.13
C VAL A 136 17.51 10.57 10.97
N ALA A 137 18.82 10.40 11.23
CA ALA A 137 19.84 10.52 10.18
C ALA A 137 19.66 9.49 9.06
N LYS A 138 19.26 8.25 9.40
CA LYS A 138 19.01 7.20 8.42
C LYS A 138 17.59 7.25 7.82
N GLY A 139 16.60 7.67 8.59
CA GLY A 139 15.21 7.72 8.16
C GLY A 139 14.87 8.95 7.33
N LEU A 140 15.51 10.10 7.58
CA LEU A 140 15.21 11.33 6.84
C LEU A 140 15.41 11.24 5.33
N PRO A 141 16.52 10.66 4.81
CA PRO A 141 16.66 10.45 3.37
C PRO A 141 15.55 9.55 2.78
N LEU A 142 15.11 8.54 3.52
CA LEU A 142 14.02 7.66 3.08
C LEU A 142 12.69 8.42 3.01
N ILE A 143 12.38 9.22 4.04
CA ILE A 143 11.17 10.06 4.05
C ILE A 143 11.20 11.05 2.89
N LEU A 144 12.33 11.69 2.62
CA LEU A 144 12.48 12.61 1.48
C LEU A 144 12.29 11.90 0.15
N ASN A 145 12.81 10.69 0.00
CA ASN A 145 12.61 9.88 -1.20
C ASN A 145 11.14 9.56 -1.43
N GLU A 146 10.42 9.09 -0.39
CA GLU A 146 8.99 8.79 -0.47
C GLU A 146 8.16 10.06 -0.75
N ALA A 147 8.53 11.20 -0.14
CA ALA A 147 7.88 12.48 -0.39
C ALA A 147 8.07 12.96 -1.84
N LEU A 148 9.28 12.85 -2.38
CA LEU A 148 9.57 13.20 -3.78
C LEU A 148 8.83 12.29 -4.76
N TRP A 149 8.74 10.99 -4.44
CA TRP A 149 7.96 10.04 -5.23
C TRP A 149 6.47 10.39 -5.24
N ALA A 150 5.89 10.65 -4.05
CA ALA A 150 4.48 11.07 -3.93
C ALA A 150 4.20 12.38 -4.67
N PHE A 151 5.12 13.35 -4.59
CA PHE A 151 5.02 14.61 -5.32
C PHE A 151 5.09 14.39 -6.83
N GLY A 152 5.98 13.52 -7.30
CA GLY A 152 6.07 13.14 -8.72
C GLY A 152 4.78 12.52 -9.25
N ILE A 153 4.15 11.63 -8.49
CA ILE A 153 2.83 11.05 -8.83
C ILE A 153 1.74 12.11 -8.87
N ALA A 154 1.73 13.07 -7.93
CA ALA A 154 0.76 14.15 -7.92
C ALA A 154 0.90 15.04 -9.17
N ILE A 155 2.12 15.41 -9.56
CA ILE A 155 2.39 16.18 -10.80
C ILE A 155 1.95 15.37 -12.03
N LEU A 156 2.27 14.08 -12.08
CA LEU A 156 1.90 13.21 -13.19
C LEU A 156 0.37 13.16 -13.36
N ASN A 157 -0.37 12.98 -12.28
CA ASN A 157 -1.84 13.01 -12.29
C ASN A 157 -2.38 14.36 -12.76
N GLN A 158 -1.74 15.47 -12.35
CA GLN A 158 -2.10 16.80 -12.85
C GLN A 158 -1.85 16.92 -14.35
N CYS A 159 -0.73 16.41 -14.87
CA CYS A 159 -0.46 16.39 -16.30
C CYS A 159 -1.49 15.55 -17.08
N TYR A 160 -1.95 14.44 -16.52
CA TYR A 160 -3.00 13.64 -17.13
C TYR A 160 -4.35 14.39 -17.16
N SER A 161 -4.68 15.13 -16.11
CA SER A 161 -5.93 15.91 -16.05
C SER A 161 -6.02 16.98 -17.15
N THR A 162 -4.88 17.52 -17.59
CA THR A 162 -4.83 18.49 -18.70
C THR A 162 -5.11 17.87 -20.08
N ARG A 163 -5.06 16.54 -20.21
CA ARG A 163 -5.35 15.81 -21.46
C ARG A 163 -6.83 15.48 -21.65
N GLY A 164 -7.67 15.85 -20.70
CA GLY A 164 -9.11 15.64 -20.75
C GLY A 164 -9.60 14.44 -19.93
N LEU A 165 -10.92 14.38 -19.77
CA LEU A 165 -11.60 13.39 -18.92
C LEU A 165 -11.38 11.95 -19.39
N ALA A 166 -11.32 11.71 -20.71
CA ALA A 166 -11.08 10.38 -21.26
C ALA A 166 -9.72 9.80 -20.82
N ALA A 167 -8.66 10.62 -20.80
CA ALA A 167 -7.34 10.23 -20.34
C ALA A 167 -7.34 9.87 -18.84
N VAL A 168 -7.99 10.71 -18.01
CA VAL A 168 -8.11 10.48 -16.57
C VAL A 168 -8.90 9.19 -16.29
N ALA A 169 -10.02 8.98 -16.97
CA ALA A 169 -10.82 7.78 -16.83
C ALA A 169 -10.03 6.53 -17.27
N GLY A 170 -9.32 6.58 -18.40
CA GLY A 170 -8.47 5.50 -18.90
C GLY A 170 -7.36 5.12 -17.93
N ILE A 171 -6.70 6.10 -17.31
CA ILE A 171 -5.67 5.87 -16.30
C ILE A 171 -6.26 5.27 -15.01
N ASN A 172 -7.41 5.72 -14.56
CA ASN A 172 -8.07 5.17 -13.37
C ASN A 172 -8.45 3.70 -13.58
N ILE A 173 -8.97 3.33 -14.74
CA ILE A 173 -9.25 1.93 -15.11
C ILE A 173 -7.95 1.13 -15.16
N SER A 174 -6.92 1.65 -15.83
CA SER A 174 -5.61 1.00 -15.91
C SER A 174 -4.96 0.82 -14.55
N SER A 175 -5.00 1.83 -13.69
CA SER A 175 -4.39 1.76 -12.35
C SER A 175 -5.02 0.69 -11.47
N THR A 176 -6.31 0.41 -11.63
CA THR A 176 -7.01 -0.62 -10.86
C THR A 176 -6.39 -2.00 -11.09
N ILE A 177 -6.23 -2.39 -12.36
CA ILE A 177 -5.63 -3.68 -12.71
C ILE A 177 -4.11 -3.67 -12.45
N THR A 178 -3.43 -2.58 -12.78
CA THR A 178 -1.99 -2.44 -12.57
C THR A 178 -1.62 -2.58 -11.09
N ASN A 179 -2.38 -1.98 -10.19
CA ASN A 179 -2.15 -2.10 -8.75
C ASN A 179 -2.32 -3.54 -8.25
N LEU A 180 -3.28 -4.30 -8.80
CA LEU A 180 -3.45 -5.71 -8.46
C LEU A 180 -2.19 -6.53 -8.80
N PHE A 181 -1.61 -6.30 -9.97
CA PHE A 181 -0.41 -7.01 -10.42
C PHE A 181 0.86 -6.50 -9.76
N ASN A 182 0.93 -5.21 -9.40
CA ASN A 182 2.08 -4.60 -8.73
C ASN A 182 2.33 -5.17 -7.33
N VAL A 183 1.32 -5.73 -6.66
CA VAL A 183 1.47 -6.38 -5.35
C VAL A 183 2.59 -7.41 -5.37
N VAL A 184 2.79 -8.11 -6.48
CA VAL A 184 3.79 -9.20 -6.58
C VAL A 184 5.21 -8.65 -6.44
N PHE A 185 5.60 -7.65 -7.21
CA PHE A 185 6.97 -7.12 -7.12
C PHE A 185 7.22 -6.33 -5.83
N ILE A 186 6.19 -5.68 -5.27
CA ILE A 186 6.29 -5.02 -3.96
C ILE A 186 6.55 -6.05 -2.86
N ALA A 187 5.83 -7.18 -2.89
CA ALA A 187 6.03 -8.27 -1.95
C ALA A 187 7.42 -8.91 -2.10
N MET A 188 7.86 -9.14 -3.35
CA MET A 188 9.21 -9.66 -3.64
C MET A 188 10.32 -8.72 -3.14
N GLY A 189 10.19 -7.41 -3.37
CA GLY A 189 11.13 -6.42 -2.86
C GLY A 189 11.22 -6.44 -1.33
N SER A 190 10.08 -6.48 -0.64
CA SER A 190 10.05 -6.57 0.83
C SER A 190 10.68 -7.86 1.35
N ALA A 191 10.42 -9.00 0.72
CA ALA A 191 11.03 -10.28 1.09
C ALA A 191 12.55 -10.27 0.88
N LEU A 192 13.00 -9.67 -0.24
CA LEU A 192 14.42 -9.49 -0.55
C LEU A 192 15.13 -8.68 0.52
N ALA A 193 14.58 -7.53 0.91
CA ALA A 193 15.16 -6.69 1.97
C ALA A 193 15.34 -7.46 3.27
N ILE A 194 14.34 -8.24 3.70
CA ILE A 194 14.39 -9.04 4.93
C ILE A 194 15.47 -10.12 4.84
N ILE A 195 15.46 -10.92 3.76
CA ILE A 195 16.39 -12.06 3.61
C ILE A 195 17.84 -11.56 3.51
N VAL A 196 18.10 -10.55 2.67
CA VAL A 196 19.43 -9.99 2.49
C VAL A 196 19.89 -9.28 3.76
N GLY A 197 19.00 -8.53 4.42
CA GLY A 197 19.29 -7.86 5.70
C GLY A 197 19.68 -8.84 6.80
N GLN A 198 19.00 -9.98 6.93
CA GLN A 198 19.35 -11.03 7.89
C GLN A 198 20.73 -11.66 7.60
N LEU A 199 21.04 -11.92 6.32
CA LEU A 199 22.35 -12.45 5.92
C LEU A 199 23.48 -11.45 6.20
N LEU A 200 23.26 -10.17 5.93
CA LEU A 200 24.20 -9.09 6.23
C LEU A 200 24.39 -8.93 7.75
N GLY A 201 23.32 -8.99 8.54
CA GLY A 201 23.39 -8.95 10.00
C GLY A 201 24.13 -10.14 10.60
N ALA A 202 24.08 -11.31 9.94
CA ALA A 202 24.85 -12.48 10.31
C ALA A 202 26.32 -12.47 9.84
N GLY A 203 26.78 -11.39 9.16
CA GLY A 203 28.13 -11.25 8.64
C GLY A 203 28.45 -12.09 7.38
N LYS A 204 27.41 -12.68 6.76
CA LYS A 204 27.54 -13.60 5.60
C LYS A 204 27.50 -12.84 4.27
N LEU A 205 28.44 -11.91 4.05
CA LEU A 205 28.44 -10.99 2.89
C LEU A 205 28.41 -11.70 1.52
N LYS A 206 29.14 -12.80 1.38
CA LYS A 206 29.20 -13.56 0.11
C LYS A 206 27.84 -14.22 -0.18
N GLU A 207 27.25 -14.87 0.83
CA GLU A 207 25.95 -15.52 0.71
C GLU A 207 24.84 -14.49 0.47
N ALA A 208 24.90 -13.32 1.13
CA ALA A 208 23.98 -12.22 0.92
C ALA A 208 24.00 -11.73 -0.55
N LYS A 209 25.17 -11.52 -1.13
CA LYS A 209 25.31 -11.07 -2.53
C LYS A 209 24.80 -12.11 -3.54
N GLU A 210 25.09 -13.40 -3.32
CA GLU A 210 24.59 -14.47 -4.19
C GLU A 210 23.07 -14.60 -4.11
N THR A 211 22.52 -14.51 -2.90
CA THR A 211 21.07 -14.60 -2.65
C THR A 211 20.34 -13.38 -3.23
N ASP A 212 20.87 -12.19 -3.05
CA ASP A 212 20.35 -10.94 -3.63
C ASP A 212 20.22 -11.05 -5.15
N THR A 213 21.32 -11.44 -5.83
CA THR A 213 21.31 -11.60 -7.29
C THR A 213 20.24 -12.61 -7.75
N LYS A 214 20.11 -13.75 -7.05
CA LYS A 214 19.10 -14.77 -7.37
C LYS A 214 17.68 -14.26 -7.15
N LEU A 215 17.45 -13.52 -6.08
CA LEU A 215 16.12 -12.97 -5.77
C LEU A 215 15.73 -11.84 -6.73
N ILE A 216 16.66 -10.97 -7.13
CA ILE A 216 16.41 -9.97 -8.17
C ILE A 216 16.04 -10.64 -9.48
N PHE A 217 16.80 -11.66 -9.90
CA PHE A 217 16.48 -12.41 -11.11
C PHE A 217 15.11 -13.09 -11.04
N ALA A 218 14.80 -13.74 -9.93
CA ALA A 218 13.50 -14.37 -9.70
C ALA A 218 12.35 -13.35 -9.73
N SER A 219 12.55 -12.17 -9.14
CA SER A 219 11.58 -11.07 -9.17
C SER A 219 11.30 -10.60 -10.60
N VAL A 220 12.36 -10.34 -11.38
CA VAL A 220 12.24 -9.90 -12.78
C VAL A 220 11.58 -10.97 -13.64
N ALA A 221 11.99 -12.24 -13.51
CA ALA A 221 11.42 -13.36 -14.25
C ALA A 221 9.93 -13.56 -13.92
N SER A 222 9.57 -13.51 -12.63
CA SER A 222 8.16 -13.60 -12.20
C SER A 222 7.32 -12.44 -12.77
N CYS A 223 7.86 -11.22 -12.73
CA CYS A 223 7.16 -10.05 -13.24
C CYS A 223 7.09 -10.02 -14.78
N PHE A 224 8.02 -10.67 -15.48
CA PHE A 224 7.90 -10.88 -16.92
C PHE A 224 6.71 -11.79 -17.25
N VAL A 225 6.54 -12.90 -16.53
CA VAL A 225 5.38 -13.79 -16.70
C VAL A 225 4.09 -13.07 -16.38
N ILE A 226 4.04 -12.37 -15.25
CA ILE A 226 2.86 -11.63 -14.78
C ILE A 226 2.53 -10.48 -15.73
N GLY A 227 3.52 -9.73 -16.22
CA GLY A 227 3.35 -8.71 -17.24
C GLY A 227 2.77 -9.26 -18.54
N THR A 228 3.21 -10.44 -18.95
CA THR A 228 2.63 -11.14 -20.13
C THR A 228 1.17 -11.47 -19.88
N ILE A 229 0.80 -11.99 -18.72
CA ILE A 229 -0.61 -12.27 -18.36
C ILE A 229 -1.42 -10.96 -18.36
N MET A 230 -0.88 -9.90 -17.78
CA MET A 230 -1.53 -8.58 -17.76
C MET A 230 -1.75 -8.03 -19.18
N ALA A 231 -0.78 -8.21 -20.09
CA ALA A 231 -0.91 -7.80 -21.48
C ALA A 231 -1.99 -8.59 -22.24
N ILE A 232 -2.14 -9.89 -21.95
CA ILE A 232 -3.19 -10.73 -22.53
C ILE A 232 -4.59 -10.30 -22.04
N VAL A 233 -4.70 -9.93 -20.76
CA VAL A 233 -5.97 -9.50 -20.14
C VAL A 233 -6.30 -8.04 -20.50
N ALA A 234 -5.33 -7.24 -20.92
CA ALA A 234 -5.48 -5.82 -21.20
C ALA A 234 -6.67 -5.46 -22.12
N PRO A 235 -6.92 -6.14 -23.24
CA PRO A 235 -8.05 -5.78 -24.09
C PRO A 235 -9.42 -6.15 -23.50
N LEU A 236 -9.48 -7.13 -22.58
CA LEU A 236 -10.75 -7.56 -21.97
C LEU A 236 -11.15 -6.70 -20.77
N PHE A 237 -10.20 -6.26 -19.98
CA PHE A 237 -10.47 -5.63 -18.69
C PHE A 237 -11.30 -4.34 -18.79
N PRO A 238 -11.03 -3.39 -19.72
CA PRO A 238 -11.82 -2.17 -19.85
C PRO A 238 -13.28 -2.41 -20.25
N HIS A 239 -13.60 -3.55 -20.87
CA HIS A 239 -14.97 -3.90 -21.22
C HIS A 239 -15.87 -4.22 -20.02
N LEU A 240 -15.28 -4.45 -18.84
CA LEU A 240 -16.02 -4.55 -17.57
C LEU A 240 -16.63 -3.22 -17.11
N TYR A 241 -16.15 -2.12 -17.68
CA TYR A 241 -16.61 -0.77 -17.34
C TYR A 241 -17.59 -0.25 -18.40
N ASN A 242 -18.67 0.34 -17.93
CA ASN A 242 -19.65 1.01 -18.81
C ASN A 242 -19.14 2.42 -19.15
N THR A 243 -18.33 2.52 -20.18
CA THR A 243 -17.67 3.78 -20.60
C THR A 243 -17.56 3.83 -22.13
N THR A 244 -17.09 4.95 -22.66
CA THR A 244 -16.92 5.16 -24.11
C THR A 244 -15.79 4.30 -24.67
N ASP A 245 -15.85 4.01 -25.96
CA ASP A 245 -14.84 3.20 -26.62
C ASP A 245 -13.47 3.87 -26.63
N GLU A 246 -13.42 5.21 -26.73
CA GLU A 246 -12.19 5.98 -26.58
C GLU A 246 -11.51 5.73 -25.24
N VAL A 247 -12.26 5.72 -24.13
CA VAL A 247 -11.72 5.45 -22.79
C VAL A 247 -11.23 4.01 -22.69
N LYS A 248 -11.92 3.03 -23.32
CA LYS A 248 -11.49 1.62 -23.33
C LYS A 248 -10.18 1.44 -24.09
N GLU A 249 -10.03 2.11 -25.24
CA GLU A 249 -8.80 2.06 -26.03
C GLU A 249 -7.62 2.67 -25.26
N LEU A 250 -7.81 3.84 -24.66
CA LEU A 250 -6.78 4.47 -23.81
C LEU A 250 -6.41 3.61 -22.61
N ALA A 251 -7.40 3.02 -21.92
CA ALA A 251 -7.15 2.13 -20.79
C ALA A 251 -6.36 0.90 -21.22
N THR A 252 -6.72 0.27 -22.36
CA THR A 252 -6.01 -0.87 -22.94
C THR A 252 -4.56 -0.51 -23.25
N PHE A 253 -4.33 0.63 -23.89
CA PHE A 253 -2.98 1.13 -24.18
C PHE A 253 -2.15 1.32 -22.89
N PHE A 254 -2.70 1.96 -21.87
CA PHE A 254 -2.01 2.16 -20.59
C PHE A 254 -1.72 0.84 -19.86
N ILE A 255 -2.63 -0.14 -19.93
CA ILE A 255 -2.41 -1.46 -19.34
C ILE A 255 -1.27 -2.19 -20.05
N ILE A 256 -1.25 -2.20 -21.39
CA ILE A 256 -0.19 -2.85 -22.18
C ILE A 256 1.16 -2.18 -21.91
N PHE A 257 1.20 -0.84 -21.89
CA PHE A 257 2.41 -0.10 -21.57
C PHE A 257 2.93 -0.42 -20.16
N SER A 258 2.04 -0.47 -19.17
CA SER A 258 2.37 -0.85 -17.80
C SER A 258 2.87 -2.29 -17.71
N ALA A 259 2.27 -3.21 -18.46
CA ALA A 259 2.69 -4.61 -18.54
C ALA A 259 4.12 -4.74 -19.08
N PHE A 260 4.44 -3.99 -20.14
CA PHE A 260 5.80 -3.96 -20.71
C PHE A 260 6.82 -3.38 -19.72
N MET A 261 6.45 -2.36 -18.94
CA MET A 261 7.32 -1.74 -17.93
C MET A 261 7.47 -2.59 -16.67
N MET A 262 6.66 -3.60 -16.45
CA MET A 262 6.62 -4.38 -15.20
C MET A 262 7.95 -5.06 -14.83
N PRO A 263 8.69 -5.72 -15.73
CA PRO A 263 10.00 -6.29 -15.41
C PRO A 263 11.05 -5.24 -15.03
N PHE A 264 11.00 -4.06 -15.67
CA PHE A 264 11.88 -2.93 -15.34
C PHE A 264 11.57 -2.36 -13.95
N ASN A 265 10.29 -2.21 -13.62
CA ASN A 265 9.84 -1.79 -12.31
C ASN A 265 10.24 -2.80 -11.23
N ALA A 266 10.14 -4.11 -11.53
CA ALA A 266 10.56 -5.16 -10.62
C ALA A 266 12.07 -5.10 -10.34
N PHE A 267 12.89 -4.90 -11.37
CA PHE A 267 14.34 -4.70 -11.20
C PHE A 267 14.65 -3.46 -10.36
N LEU A 268 14.04 -2.31 -10.71
CA LEU A 268 14.25 -1.05 -10.00
C LEU A 268 13.85 -1.16 -8.52
N HIS A 269 12.70 -1.78 -8.25
CA HIS A 269 12.19 -1.96 -6.89
C HIS A 269 13.07 -2.92 -6.07
N SER A 270 13.47 -4.05 -6.66
CA SER A 270 14.36 -5.00 -6.00
C SER A 270 15.70 -4.36 -5.67
N ALA A 271 16.32 -3.65 -6.63
CA ALA A 271 17.58 -2.93 -6.40
C ALA A 271 17.44 -1.82 -5.32
N TYR A 272 16.30 -1.10 -5.31
CA TYR A 272 16.03 -0.11 -4.28
C TYR A 272 15.94 -0.76 -2.87
N PHE A 273 15.26 -1.90 -2.75
CA PHE A 273 15.13 -2.61 -1.48
C PHE A 273 16.44 -3.24 -1.00
N THR A 274 17.33 -3.64 -1.91
CA THR A 274 18.68 -4.10 -1.56
C THR A 274 19.53 -2.98 -0.94
N LEU A 275 19.38 -1.74 -1.45
CA LEU A 275 20.17 -0.59 -1.00
C LEU A 275 19.58 0.10 0.25
N ARG A 276 18.35 -0.14 0.56
CA ARG A 276 17.64 0.44 1.70
C ARG A 276 17.92 -0.29 3.00
#